data_47a2e0eba7e0df785d2ab1893b0d4d7a
#
_entry.id   47a2e0eba7e0df785d2ab1893b0d4d7a
#
_cell.length_a   1.000
_cell.length_b   1.000
_cell.length_c   1.000
_cell.angle_alpha   90.00
_cell.angle_beta   90.00
_cell.angle_gamma   90.00
#
_symmetry.space_group_name_H-M   'P 1'
#
loop_
_entity.id
_entity.type
_entity.pdbx_description
1 polymer ?
#
loop_
_entity_poly.entity_id
_entity_poly.type
_entity_poly.pdbx_seq_one_letter_code
_entity_poly.pdbx_strand_id
1 'polypeptide(L)'
;MGIDLTTELTALRDRLLSAEAEHADLISRVRERHRASARNLVHYVALRGTDLRPLQEALSDAGLSSLGRMEAGVLGHVDAVLAAARALDGDPAPAPEDDALTSAEGRAILARNAASLLGPARGDRDARIMVTMPSEAATDPELVARIAEAGMDLARVNCAHDDEQAWAAMIAAVRRCAGAGRPAPLVAMDLAGPKVRTGPIEPGPRVVKVKPARDPSGIVTEPSRVWLAAGPHDAVATADRPDGADPGISPRPSGCRAAGRRPPTRPPPAH
;
A
#
# COMPACT_ATOMS: atom_id res chain seq x y z
N MET A 1 -25.16 -29.27 -9.01
CA MET A 1 -25.94 -28.34 -9.82
C MET A 1 -25.00 -27.19 -10.15
N GLY A 2 -24.63 -27.00 -11.41
CA GLY A 2 -23.72 -25.91 -11.82
C GLY A 2 -24.39 -24.55 -11.62
N ILE A 3 -23.58 -23.52 -11.40
CA ILE A 3 -24.03 -22.13 -11.36
C ILE A 3 -24.43 -21.73 -12.78
N ASP A 4 -25.60 -21.16 -12.94
CA ASP A 4 -26.03 -20.52 -14.20
C ASP A 4 -25.38 -19.14 -14.28
N LEU A 5 -24.34 -19.03 -15.11
CA LEU A 5 -23.53 -17.82 -15.24
C LEU A 5 -24.35 -16.61 -15.70
N THR A 6 -25.25 -16.83 -16.67
CA THR A 6 -26.09 -15.77 -17.23
C THR A 6 -27.07 -15.22 -16.21
N THR A 7 -27.69 -16.10 -15.42
CA THR A 7 -28.60 -15.70 -14.33
C THR A 7 -27.85 -14.94 -13.24
N GLU A 8 -26.71 -15.44 -12.75
CA GLU A 8 -25.95 -14.81 -11.68
C GLU A 8 -25.35 -13.46 -12.07
N LEU A 9 -24.82 -13.36 -13.30
CA LEU A 9 -24.29 -12.10 -13.82
C LEU A 9 -25.40 -11.06 -14.03
N THR A 10 -26.58 -11.49 -14.48
CA THR A 10 -27.76 -10.60 -14.60
C THR A 10 -28.19 -10.09 -13.22
N ALA A 11 -28.29 -10.96 -12.22
CA ALA A 11 -28.61 -10.57 -10.85
C ALA A 11 -27.57 -9.62 -10.25
N LEU A 12 -26.29 -9.84 -10.54
CA LEU A 12 -25.21 -8.94 -10.13
C LEU A 12 -25.37 -7.56 -10.78
N ARG A 13 -25.58 -7.51 -12.09
CA ARG A 13 -25.83 -6.28 -12.87
C ARG A 13 -26.99 -5.47 -12.28
N ASP A 14 -28.13 -6.11 -12.05
CA ASP A 14 -29.33 -5.48 -11.52
C ASP A 14 -29.09 -4.88 -10.12
N ARG A 15 -28.29 -5.55 -9.30
CA ARG A 15 -27.86 -5.03 -7.99
C ARG A 15 -27.01 -3.78 -8.11
N LEU A 16 -26.09 -3.74 -9.09
CA LEU A 16 -25.26 -2.55 -9.32
C LEU A 16 -26.13 -1.36 -9.74
N LEU A 17 -27.07 -1.56 -10.64
CA LEU A 17 -27.99 -0.52 -11.11
C LEU A 17 -28.94 -0.05 -9.99
N SER A 18 -29.44 -0.97 -9.17
CA SER A 18 -30.25 -0.62 -8.00
C SER A 18 -29.47 0.26 -7.01
N ALA A 19 -28.21 -0.10 -6.74
CA ALA A 19 -27.34 0.72 -5.89
C ALA A 19 -27.08 2.11 -6.47
N GLU A 20 -26.91 2.22 -7.79
CA GLU A 20 -26.79 3.51 -8.46
C GLU A 20 -28.04 4.37 -8.26
N ALA A 21 -29.24 3.79 -8.47
CA ALA A 21 -30.51 4.47 -8.27
C ALA A 21 -30.70 4.93 -6.83
N GLU A 22 -30.39 4.09 -5.86
CA GLU A 22 -30.45 4.42 -4.42
C GLU A 22 -29.52 5.59 -4.02
N HIS A 23 -28.40 5.75 -4.72
CA HIS A 23 -27.40 6.78 -4.45
C HIS A 23 -27.43 7.95 -5.46
N ALA A 24 -28.46 8.05 -6.31
CA ALA A 24 -28.56 9.07 -7.36
C ALA A 24 -28.39 10.51 -6.83
N ASP A 25 -28.99 10.81 -5.67
CA ASP A 25 -28.88 12.13 -5.03
C ASP A 25 -27.42 12.45 -4.62
N LEU A 26 -26.68 11.49 -4.10
CA LEU A 26 -25.27 11.67 -3.75
C LEU A 26 -24.42 11.87 -5.00
N ILE A 27 -24.66 11.09 -6.04
CA ILE A 27 -23.98 11.21 -7.33
C ILE A 27 -24.23 12.59 -7.95
N SER A 28 -25.48 13.07 -7.90
CA SER A 28 -25.85 14.39 -8.46
C SER A 28 -25.12 15.56 -7.82
N ARG A 29 -24.76 15.44 -6.54
CA ARG A 29 -23.99 16.43 -5.76
C ARG A 29 -22.50 16.45 -6.09
N VAL A 30 -21.99 15.43 -6.78
CA VAL A 30 -20.61 15.37 -7.22
C VAL A 30 -20.42 16.28 -8.44
N ARG A 31 -19.28 16.97 -8.52
CA ARG A 31 -18.94 17.78 -9.69
C ARG A 31 -19.08 16.95 -10.96
N GLU A 32 -19.68 17.50 -11.98
CA GLU A 32 -20.01 16.82 -13.24
C GLU A 32 -18.85 15.97 -13.79
N ARG A 33 -17.66 16.56 -13.88
CA ARG A 33 -16.44 15.89 -14.35
C ARG A 33 -16.06 14.61 -13.59
N HIS A 34 -16.63 14.39 -12.40
CA HIS A 34 -16.36 13.24 -11.54
C HIS A 34 -17.56 12.31 -11.35
N ARG A 35 -18.72 12.60 -11.97
CA ARG A 35 -19.94 11.80 -11.79
C ARG A 35 -19.79 10.38 -12.30
N ALA A 36 -19.12 10.17 -13.45
CA ALA A 36 -18.84 8.82 -13.96
C ALA A 36 -18.01 8.01 -12.96
N SER A 37 -16.98 8.62 -12.35
CA SER A 37 -16.19 7.95 -11.30
C SER A 37 -17.00 7.71 -10.02
N ALA A 38 -17.94 8.60 -9.68
CA ALA A 38 -18.81 8.42 -8.51
C ALA A 38 -19.79 7.27 -8.72
N ARG A 39 -20.40 7.14 -9.90
CA ARG A 39 -21.22 5.97 -10.27
C ARG A 39 -20.41 4.68 -10.14
N ASN A 40 -19.24 4.65 -10.75
CA ASN A 40 -18.37 3.46 -10.66
C ASN A 40 -17.97 3.11 -9.23
N LEU A 41 -17.76 4.11 -8.36
CA LEU A 41 -17.49 3.89 -6.94
C LEU A 41 -18.69 3.24 -6.24
N VAL A 42 -19.91 3.67 -6.52
CA VAL A 42 -21.14 3.07 -5.99
C VAL A 42 -21.25 1.61 -6.44
N HIS A 43 -21.03 1.33 -7.71
CA HIS A 43 -20.99 -0.04 -8.23
C HIS A 43 -19.94 -0.89 -7.52
N TYR A 44 -18.73 -0.34 -7.32
CA TYR A 44 -17.65 -1.04 -6.63
C TYR A 44 -18.00 -1.36 -5.17
N VAL A 45 -18.59 -0.42 -4.45
CA VAL A 45 -19.02 -0.64 -3.06
C VAL A 45 -20.12 -1.69 -2.97
N ALA A 46 -21.12 -1.64 -3.87
CA ALA A 46 -22.19 -2.64 -3.94
C ALA A 46 -21.64 -4.05 -4.24
N LEU A 47 -20.70 -4.13 -5.18
CA LEU A 47 -19.99 -5.36 -5.51
C LEU A 47 -19.28 -5.96 -4.29
N ARG A 48 -18.55 -5.13 -3.53
CA ARG A 48 -17.79 -5.57 -2.35
C ARG A 48 -18.66 -6.07 -1.20
N GLY A 49 -19.95 -5.74 -1.20
CA GLY A 49 -20.93 -6.27 -0.26
C GLY A 49 -21.41 -7.69 -0.59
N THR A 50 -20.92 -8.31 -1.68
CA THR A 50 -21.36 -9.62 -2.17
C THR A 50 -20.20 -10.62 -2.15
N ASP A 51 -20.48 -11.85 -1.75
CA ASP A 51 -19.51 -12.95 -1.91
C ASP A 51 -19.55 -13.45 -3.36
N LEU A 52 -18.52 -13.07 -4.10
CA LEU A 52 -18.39 -13.43 -5.52
C LEU A 52 -17.58 -14.70 -5.76
N ARG A 53 -17.00 -15.32 -4.74
CA ARG A 53 -16.10 -16.47 -4.91
C ARG A 53 -16.72 -17.61 -5.71
N PRO A 54 -17.98 -18.04 -5.46
CA PRO A 54 -18.59 -19.09 -6.26
C PRO A 54 -18.76 -18.71 -7.73
N LEU A 55 -19.17 -17.46 -8.00
CA LEU A 55 -19.30 -16.94 -9.37
C LEU A 55 -17.94 -16.83 -10.07
N GLN A 56 -16.91 -16.37 -9.34
CA GLN A 56 -15.54 -16.23 -9.84
C GLN A 56 -14.95 -17.59 -10.24
N GLU A 57 -15.17 -18.63 -9.45
CA GLU A 57 -14.76 -20.00 -9.74
C GLU A 57 -15.46 -20.51 -11.00
N ALA A 58 -16.78 -20.39 -11.06
CA ALA A 58 -17.55 -20.84 -12.22
C ALA A 58 -17.18 -20.10 -13.52
N LEU A 59 -16.92 -18.79 -13.45
CA LEU A 59 -16.44 -18.01 -14.60
C LEU A 59 -15.05 -18.47 -15.04
N SER A 60 -14.15 -18.74 -14.10
CA SER A 60 -12.82 -19.24 -14.40
C SER A 60 -12.85 -20.60 -15.07
N ASP A 61 -13.71 -21.51 -14.60
CA ASP A 61 -13.91 -22.84 -15.18
C ASP A 61 -14.48 -22.76 -16.61
N ALA A 62 -15.31 -21.76 -16.89
CA ALA A 62 -15.83 -21.47 -18.22
C ALA A 62 -14.82 -20.75 -19.13
N GLY A 63 -13.61 -20.44 -18.66
CA GLY A 63 -12.60 -19.69 -19.40
C GLY A 63 -12.94 -18.21 -19.60
N LEU A 64 -13.84 -17.67 -18.76
CA LEU A 64 -14.24 -16.27 -18.77
C LEU A 64 -13.44 -15.46 -17.73
N SER A 65 -13.56 -14.11 -17.82
CA SER A 65 -12.97 -13.24 -16.81
C SER A 65 -13.58 -13.50 -15.42
N SER A 66 -12.74 -13.76 -14.42
CA SER A 66 -13.16 -14.00 -13.05
C SER A 66 -13.56 -12.73 -12.28
N LEU A 67 -13.79 -11.61 -12.94
CA LEU A 67 -14.17 -10.33 -12.34
C LEU A 67 -13.13 -9.80 -11.32
N GLY A 68 -11.86 -10.18 -11.46
CA GLY A 68 -10.80 -9.90 -10.47
C GLY A 68 -10.13 -8.54 -10.60
N ARG A 69 -10.33 -7.81 -11.71
CA ARG A 69 -9.64 -6.52 -12.01
C ARG A 69 -10.57 -5.56 -12.72
N MET A 70 -11.71 -5.25 -12.10
CA MET A 70 -12.73 -4.42 -12.71
C MET A 70 -12.91 -3.05 -12.05
N GLU A 71 -12.05 -2.66 -11.13
CA GLU A 71 -12.17 -1.43 -10.33
C GLU A 71 -12.30 -0.18 -11.20
N ALA A 72 -11.64 -0.18 -12.36
CA ALA A 72 -11.67 0.95 -13.29
C ALA A 72 -13.01 1.15 -14.03
N GLY A 73 -13.86 0.11 -14.09
CA GLY A 73 -15.17 0.16 -14.77
C GLY A 73 -15.98 -1.08 -14.44
N VAL A 74 -16.65 -1.08 -13.29
CA VAL A 74 -17.31 -2.27 -12.73
C VAL A 74 -18.47 -2.73 -13.58
N LEU A 75 -19.43 -1.85 -13.86
CA LEU A 75 -20.63 -2.19 -14.64
C LEU A 75 -20.26 -2.62 -16.06
N GLY A 76 -19.44 -1.84 -16.76
CA GLY A 76 -19.02 -2.17 -18.12
C GLY A 76 -18.24 -3.48 -18.21
N HIS A 77 -17.51 -3.86 -17.14
CA HIS A 77 -16.84 -5.16 -17.10
C HIS A 77 -17.84 -6.32 -16.88
N VAL A 78 -18.81 -6.14 -15.99
CA VAL A 78 -19.89 -7.12 -15.78
C VAL A 78 -20.69 -7.31 -17.04
N ASP A 79 -21.06 -6.23 -17.75
CA ASP A 79 -21.80 -6.29 -19.01
C ASP A 79 -21.01 -7.05 -20.10
N ALA A 80 -19.70 -6.80 -20.20
CA ALA A 80 -18.85 -7.50 -21.16
C ALA A 80 -18.78 -9.01 -20.88
N VAL A 81 -18.67 -9.41 -19.61
CA VAL A 81 -18.62 -10.82 -19.21
C VAL A 81 -19.99 -11.48 -19.39
N LEU A 82 -21.07 -10.77 -19.07
CA LEU A 82 -22.45 -11.25 -19.30
C LEU A 82 -22.70 -11.47 -20.80
N ALA A 83 -22.27 -10.54 -21.64
CA ALA A 83 -22.37 -10.69 -23.08
C ALA A 83 -21.62 -11.94 -23.60
N ALA A 84 -20.42 -12.17 -23.07
CA ALA A 84 -19.63 -13.36 -23.41
C ALA A 84 -20.29 -14.66 -22.91
N ALA A 85 -20.84 -14.68 -21.69
CA ALA A 85 -21.56 -15.83 -21.16
C ALA A 85 -22.80 -16.17 -22.02
N ARG A 86 -23.59 -15.17 -22.36
CA ARG A 86 -24.77 -15.35 -23.28
C ARG A 86 -24.38 -15.88 -24.66
N ALA A 87 -23.26 -15.39 -25.19
CA ALA A 87 -22.79 -15.87 -26.49
C ALA A 87 -22.39 -17.36 -26.46
N LEU A 88 -21.87 -17.85 -25.31
CA LEU A 88 -21.61 -19.29 -25.13
C LEU A 88 -22.89 -20.11 -25.07
N ASP A 89 -23.98 -19.54 -24.55
CA ASP A 89 -25.28 -20.18 -24.48
C ASP A 89 -26.06 -20.07 -25.83
N GLY A 90 -25.49 -19.39 -26.84
CA GLY A 90 -26.13 -19.18 -28.14
C GLY A 90 -27.21 -18.10 -28.13
N ASP A 91 -27.30 -17.29 -27.09
CA ASP A 91 -28.27 -16.18 -26.94
C ASP A 91 -27.61 -14.84 -27.35
N PRO A 92 -28.28 -14.03 -28.23
CA PRO A 92 -27.71 -12.75 -28.66
C PRO A 92 -27.54 -11.81 -27.48
N ALA A 93 -26.34 -11.30 -27.30
CA ALA A 93 -26.03 -10.35 -26.25
C ALA A 93 -26.79 -9.03 -26.44
N PRO A 94 -27.44 -8.45 -25.42
CA PRO A 94 -27.92 -7.08 -25.50
C PRO A 94 -26.73 -6.13 -25.71
N ALA A 95 -26.97 -5.03 -26.41
CA ALA A 95 -25.96 -3.99 -26.56
C ALA A 95 -25.54 -3.48 -25.15
N PRO A 96 -24.26 -3.21 -24.92
CA PRO A 96 -23.82 -2.57 -23.71
C PRO A 96 -24.56 -1.24 -23.51
N GLU A 97 -24.89 -0.88 -22.29
CA GLU A 97 -25.42 0.46 -22.04
C GLU A 97 -24.36 1.50 -22.38
N ASP A 98 -24.70 2.48 -23.23
CA ASP A 98 -23.79 3.52 -23.73
C ASP A 98 -23.16 4.37 -22.59
N ASP A 99 -23.72 4.33 -21.39
CA ASP A 99 -23.32 5.16 -20.23
C ASP A 99 -22.43 4.42 -19.21
N ALA A 100 -22.15 3.14 -19.43
CA ALA A 100 -21.31 2.34 -18.56
C ALA A 100 -19.83 2.66 -18.78
N LEU A 101 -19.12 3.06 -17.71
CA LEU A 101 -17.69 3.35 -17.76
C LEU A 101 -16.90 2.08 -18.10
N THR A 102 -16.18 2.11 -19.20
CA THR A 102 -15.27 1.02 -19.56
C THR A 102 -13.98 1.06 -18.72
N SER A 103 -13.31 -0.07 -18.58
CA SER A 103 -12.02 -0.13 -17.89
C SER A 103 -10.94 0.76 -18.54
N ALA A 104 -11.00 0.96 -19.86
CA ALA A 104 -10.07 1.85 -20.56
C ALA A 104 -10.31 3.32 -20.21
N GLU A 105 -11.56 3.75 -20.21
CA GLU A 105 -11.96 5.10 -19.80
C GLU A 105 -11.66 5.38 -18.35
N GLY A 106 -11.93 4.42 -17.45
CA GLY A 106 -11.60 4.52 -16.04
C GLY A 106 -10.09 4.71 -15.80
N ARG A 107 -9.24 3.96 -16.51
CA ARG A 107 -7.79 4.16 -16.49
C ARG A 107 -7.38 5.52 -17.05
N ALA A 108 -7.99 5.98 -18.11
CA ALA A 108 -7.71 7.29 -18.68
C ALA A 108 -8.12 8.42 -17.73
N ILE A 109 -9.25 8.30 -17.01
CA ILE A 109 -9.67 9.23 -15.97
C ILE A 109 -8.65 9.27 -14.84
N LEU A 110 -8.21 8.10 -14.36
CA LEU A 110 -7.20 7.99 -13.31
C LEU A 110 -5.88 8.67 -13.72
N ALA A 111 -5.41 8.41 -14.93
CA ALA A 111 -4.18 9.01 -15.46
C ALA A 111 -4.29 10.54 -15.54
N ARG A 112 -5.42 11.08 -16.03
CA ARG A 112 -5.67 12.53 -16.08
C ARG A 112 -5.72 13.15 -14.68
N ASN A 113 -6.42 12.51 -13.74
CA ASN A 113 -6.52 12.99 -12.36
C ASN A 113 -5.16 12.97 -11.67
N ALA A 114 -4.39 11.90 -11.85
CA ALA A 114 -3.03 11.80 -11.34
C ALA A 114 -2.12 12.89 -11.92
N ALA A 115 -2.17 13.12 -13.24
CA ALA A 115 -1.40 14.17 -13.87
C ALA A 115 -1.82 15.57 -13.40
N SER A 116 -3.11 15.83 -13.20
CA SER A 116 -3.62 17.11 -12.70
C SER A 116 -3.22 17.39 -11.26
N LEU A 117 -3.15 16.36 -10.41
CA LEU A 117 -2.84 16.52 -8.98
C LEU A 117 -1.33 16.47 -8.71
N LEU A 118 -0.62 15.54 -9.36
CA LEU A 118 0.76 15.18 -9.04
C LEU A 118 1.76 15.62 -10.12
N GLY A 119 1.27 16.28 -11.17
CA GLY A 119 2.07 16.64 -12.35
C GLY A 119 2.23 15.48 -13.33
N PRO A 120 2.84 15.73 -14.51
CA PRO A 120 3.11 14.69 -15.49
C PRO A 120 4.06 13.64 -14.93
N ALA A 121 3.90 12.40 -15.39
CA ALA A 121 4.83 11.32 -15.07
C ALA A 121 6.22 11.64 -15.66
N ARG A 122 7.28 11.21 -15.00
CA ARG A 122 8.66 11.38 -15.47
C ARG A 122 9.12 10.14 -16.25
N GLY A 123 9.69 10.37 -17.44
CA GLY A 123 10.13 9.29 -18.31
C GLY A 123 8.97 8.41 -18.75
N ASP A 124 9.20 7.11 -18.75
CA ASP A 124 8.26 6.05 -19.12
C ASP A 124 7.48 5.46 -17.91
N ARG A 125 7.59 6.08 -16.73
CA ARG A 125 6.91 5.62 -15.51
C ARG A 125 5.47 6.13 -15.45
N ASP A 126 4.52 5.26 -15.16
CA ASP A 126 3.14 5.65 -14.81
C ASP A 126 3.02 6.08 -13.35
N ALA A 127 3.85 5.54 -12.46
CA ALA A 127 3.85 5.85 -11.04
C ALA A 127 4.67 7.10 -10.72
N ARG A 128 4.26 7.86 -9.68
CA ARG A 128 5.02 8.96 -9.07
C ARG A 128 5.73 8.44 -7.83
N ILE A 129 6.96 8.91 -7.63
CA ILE A 129 7.77 8.55 -6.47
C ILE A 129 7.59 9.62 -5.39
N MET A 130 6.99 9.23 -4.28
CA MET A 130 6.93 10.06 -3.08
C MET A 130 8.00 9.62 -2.10
N VAL A 131 8.85 10.56 -1.67
CA VAL A 131 9.89 10.32 -0.68
C VAL A 131 9.54 11.07 0.60
N THR A 132 9.48 10.35 1.73
CA THR A 132 9.37 11.01 3.04
C THR A 132 10.72 11.61 3.38
N MET A 133 10.73 12.93 3.65
CA MET A 133 11.95 13.64 4.00
C MET A 133 12.46 13.15 5.35
N PRO A 134 13.73 12.75 5.44
CA PRO A 134 14.36 12.49 6.73
C PRO A 134 14.68 13.81 7.43
N SER A 135 14.88 13.79 8.75
CA SER A 135 15.17 15.00 9.54
C SER A 135 16.43 15.74 9.06
N GLU A 136 17.42 15.01 8.55
CA GLU A 136 18.65 15.55 7.97
C GLU A 136 18.39 16.47 6.76
N ALA A 137 17.28 16.28 6.06
CA ALA A 137 16.90 17.13 4.93
C ALA A 137 16.66 18.60 5.31
N ALA A 138 16.46 18.90 6.60
CA ALA A 138 16.37 20.28 7.11
C ALA A 138 17.73 20.98 7.10
N THR A 139 18.83 20.25 7.23
CA THR A 139 20.20 20.81 7.36
C THR A 139 21.11 20.44 6.18
N ASP A 140 20.75 19.43 5.39
CA ASP A 140 21.49 19.00 4.18
C ASP A 140 20.66 19.18 2.91
N PRO A 141 20.70 20.38 2.28
CA PRO A 141 19.98 20.63 1.03
C PRO A 141 20.57 19.84 -0.16
N GLU A 142 21.83 19.38 -0.09
CA GLU A 142 22.44 18.56 -1.14
C GLU A 142 21.84 17.15 -1.14
N LEU A 143 21.52 16.61 0.03
CA LEU A 143 20.75 15.35 0.14
C LEU A 143 19.43 15.46 -0.60
N VAL A 144 18.69 16.57 -0.39
CA VAL A 144 17.41 16.80 -1.06
C VAL A 144 17.60 16.90 -2.58
N ALA A 145 18.66 17.58 -3.04
CA ALA A 145 18.97 17.70 -4.46
C ALA A 145 19.27 16.33 -5.10
N ARG A 146 20.10 15.50 -4.46
CA ARG A 146 20.39 14.13 -4.93
C ARG A 146 19.14 13.27 -5.03
N ILE A 147 18.24 13.34 -4.02
CA ILE A 147 16.97 12.60 -4.03
C ILE A 147 16.06 13.09 -5.17
N ALA A 148 16.00 14.40 -5.40
CA ALA A 148 15.23 14.98 -6.50
C ALA A 148 15.79 14.57 -7.88
N GLU A 149 17.11 14.53 -8.04
CA GLU A 149 17.78 14.07 -9.26
C GLU A 149 17.55 12.58 -9.53
N ALA A 150 17.52 11.77 -8.47
CA ALA A 150 17.21 10.35 -8.55
C ALA A 150 15.74 10.08 -8.98
N GLY A 151 14.89 11.11 -9.11
CA GLY A 151 13.57 11.00 -9.70
C GLY A 151 12.40 11.15 -8.73
N MET A 152 12.60 11.79 -7.59
CA MET A 152 11.51 12.15 -6.67
C MET A 152 10.52 13.10 -7.37
N ASP A 153 9.23 12.76 -7.31
CA ASP A 153 8.12 13.58 -7.81
C ASP A 153 7.45 14.38 -6.68
N LEU A 154 7.36 13.79 -5.49
CA LEU A 154 6.77 14.39 -4.30
C LEU A 154 7.69 14.24 -3.09
N ALA A 155 7.86 15.32 -2.35
CA ALA A 155 8.50 15.31 -1.04
C ALA A 155 7.41 15.31 0.04
N ARG A 156 7.36 14.25 0.87
CA ARG A 156 6.44 14.17 2.00
C ARG A 156 7.14 14.68 3.25
N VAL A 157 6.64 15.78 3.82
CA VAL A 157 7.04 16.28 5.13
C VAL A 157 6.08 15.70 6.18
N ASN A 158 6.60 14.88 7.09
CA ASN A 158 5.79 14.25 8.13
C ASN A 158 5.74 15.15 9.37
N CYS A 159 4.67 15.89 9.54
CA CYS A 159 4.48 16.83 10.65
C CYS A 159 4.27 16.15 12.03
N ALA A 160 4.38 14.84 12.12
CA ALA A 160 4.45 14.13 13.41
C ALA A 160 5.87 14.11 14.01
N HIS A 161 6.87 14.58 13.26
CA HIS A 161 8.27 14.65 13.63
C HIS A 161 8.79 16.05 13.30
N ASP A 162 9.92 16.42 13.94
CA ASP A 162 10.58 17.71 13.77
C ASP A 162 9.68 18.91 14.17
N ASP A 163 10.05 20.10 13.80
CA ASP A 163 9.35 21.36 14.10
C ASP A 163 9.13 22.23 12.86
N GLU A 164 8.44 23.35 13.03
CA GLU A 164 8.10 24.25 11.95
C GLU A 164 9.33 24.80 11.21
N GLN A 165 10.46 25.00 11.91
CA GLN A 165 11.69 25.51 11.31
C GLN A 165 12.32 24.46 10.41
N ALA A 166 12.38 23.21 10.87
CA ALA A 166 12.86 22.09 10.08
C ALA A 166 11.97 21.85 8.86
N TRP A 167 10.63 21.85 9.01
CA TRP A 167 9.70 21.71 7.86
C TRP A 167 9.89 22.82 6.84
N ALA A 168 10.02 24.08 7.30
CA ALA A 168 10.26 25.22 6.40
C ALA A 168 11.59 25.06 5.64
N ALA A 169 12.65 24.61 6.31
CA ALA A 169 13.94 24.38 5.70
C ALA A 169 13.88 23.25 4.64
N MET A 170 13.22 22.12 4.95
CA MET A 170 12.98 21.02 4.00
C MET A 170 12.22 21.51 2.77
N ILE A 171 11.13 22.26 2.96
CA ILE A 171 10.32 22.83 1.86
C ILE A 171 11.16 23.77 1.00
N ALA A 172 11.95 24.63 1.62
CA ALA A 172 12.83 25.53 0.91
C ALA A 172 13.89 24.79 0.08
N ALA A 173 14.45 23.70 0.62
CA ALA A 173 15.39 22.84 -0.10
C ALA A 173 14.72 22.17 -1.32
N VAL A 174 13.51 21.60 -1.15
CA VAL A 174 12.75 21.00 -2.26
C VAL A 174 12.45 22.02 -3.37
N ARG A 175 12.03 23.24 -3.00
CA ARG A 175 11.71 24.30 -3.97
C ARG A 175 12.93 24.74 -4.77
N ARG A 176 14.14 24.69 -4.18
CA ARG A 176 15.39 24.99 -4.89
C ARG A 176 15.79 23.92 -5.93
N CYS A 177 15.17 22.73 -5.89
CA CYS A 177 15.42 21.66 -6.87
C CYS A 177 14.79 21.95 -8.24
N ALA A 178 14.11 23.07 -8.43
CA ALA A 178 13.70 23.53 -9.76
C ALA A 178 14.92 23.82 -10.61
N GLY A 179 14.98 23.30 -11.84
CA GLY A 179 16.09 23.50 -12.77
C GLY A 179 15.58 23.83 -14.17
N ALA A 180 16.50 24.08 -15.11
CA ALA A 180 16.17 24.41 -16.48
C ALA A 180 15.30 23.30 -17.12
N GLY A 181 14.01 23.62 -17.35
CA GLY A 181 13.05 22.70 -17.94
C GLY A 181 12.50 21.62 -17.00
N ARG A 182 12.82 21.67 -15.71
CA ARG A 182 12.33 20.70 -14.71
C ARG A 182 11.66 21.44 -13.53
N PRO A 183 10.37 21.22 -13.29
CA PRO A 183 9.71 21.76 -12.10
C PRO A 183 10.28 21.12 -10.83
N ALA A 184 10.25 21.86 -9.71
CA ALA A 184 10.54 21.28 -8.39
C ALA A 184 9.57 20.15 -8.08
N PRO A 185 9.98 19.14 -7.29
CA PRO A 185 9.07 18.17 -6.73
C PRO A 185 7.94 18.87 -5.94
N LEU A 186 6.74 18.28 -5.97
CA LEU A 186 5.64 18.79 -5.16
C LEU A 186 5.91 18.51 -3.68
N VAL A 187 5.36 19.35 -2.80
CA VAL A 187 5.45 19.13 -1.35
C VAL A 187 4.08 18.68 -0.83
N ALA A 188 4.07 17.57 -0.12
CA ALA A 188 2.93 17.06 0.62
C ALA A 188 3.24 17.13 2.12
N MET A 189 2.44 17.87 2.90
CA MET A 189 2.55 17.88 4.35
C MET A 189 1.54 16.88 4.94
N ASP A 190 2.05 15.94 5.72
CA ASP A 190 1.24 14.93 6.39
C ASP A 190 1.01 15.36 7.85
N LEU A 191 -0.20 15.86 8.10
CA LEU A 191 -0.55 16.40 9.42
C LEU A 191 -0.58 15.30 10.48
N ALA A 192 0.01 15.61 11.65
CA ALA A 192 -0.07 14.74 12.80
C ALA A 192 -1.53 14.60 13.26
N GLY A 193 -2.02 13.37 13.25
CA GLY A 193 -3.34 13.04 13.79
C GLY A 193 -3.27 12.29 15.12
N PRO A 194 -4.38 12.11 15.82
CA PRO A 194 -4.44 11.29 17.01
C PRO A 194 -4.08 9.84 16.66
N LYS A 195 -3.14 9.29 17.40
CA LYS A 195 -2.76 7.88 17.26
C LYS A 195 -3.60 7.04 18.20
N VAL A 196 -4.62 6.37 17.67
CA VAL A 196 -5.38 5.38 18.45
C VAL A 196 -4.44 4.26 18.89
N ARG A 197 -4.45 3.95 20.19
CA ARG A 197 -3.63 2.91 20.83
C ARG A 197 -4.52 2.06 21.71
N THR A 198 -4.11 0.82 21.92
CA THR A 198 -4.81 -0.12 22.83
C THR A 198 -4.74 0.30 24.31
N GLY A 199 -3.93 1.30 24.64
CA GLY A 199 -3.63 1.65 26.00
C GLY A 199 -2.54 0.74 26.61
N PRO A 200 -2.28 0.86 27.93
CA PRO A 200 -1.35 -0.01 28.62
C PRO A 200 -1.81 -1.47 28.53
N ILE A 201 -0.90 -2.35 28.16
CA ILE A 201 -1.09 -3.79 28.21
C ILE A 201 -0.21 -4.36 29.32
N GLU A 202 -0.58 -5.49 29.90
CA GLU A 202 0.24 -6.17 30.87
C GLU A 202 1.65 -6.42 30.31
N PRO A 203 2.71 -6.25 31.12
CA PRO A 203 4.06 -6.55 30.70
C PRO A 203 4.15 -8.02 30.26
N GLY A 204 4.48 -8.24 29.00
CA GLY A 204 4.79 -9.58 28.51
C GLY A 204 6.08 -10.14 29.14
N PRO A 205 6.44 -11.39 28.81
CA PRO A 205 7.71 -11.97 29.26
C PRO A 205 8.87 -11.07 28.83
N ARG A 206 9.84 -10.91 29.72
CA ARG A 206 11.00 -10.06 29.49
C ARG A 206 11.89 -10.69 28.40
N VAL A 207 12.03 -10.01 27.28
CA VAL A 207 12.81 -10.50 26.13
C VAL A 207 13.85 -9.47 25.72
N VAL A 208 15.03 -9.94 25.38
CA VAL A 208 16.07 -9.12 24.76
C VAL A 208 16.09 -9.44 23.26
N LYS A 209 15.95 -8.41 22.42
CA LYS A 209 16.04 -8.55 20.97
C LYS A 209 17.49 -8.36 20.54
N VAL A 210 18.12 -9.43 20.10
CA VAL A 210 19.47 -9.38 19.54
C VAL A 210 19.38 -9.37 18.02
N LYS A 211 19.99 -8.36 17.37
CA LYS A 211 19.99 -8.22 15.92
C LYS A 211 21.40 -8.47 15.39
N PRO A 212 21.64 -9.58 14.67
CA PRO A 212 22.90 -9.78 13.95
C PRO A 212 23.04 -8.79 12.80
N ALA A 213 24.26 -8.45 12.42
CA ALA A 213 24.51 -7.67 11.21
C ALA A 213 24.06 -8.48 9.97
N ARG A 214 23.43 -7.82 9.00
CA ARG A 214 22.94 -8.43 7.78
C ARG A 214 23.32 -7.57 6.59
N ASP A 215 23.52 -8.23 5.44
CA ASP A 215 23.65 -7.54 4.16
C ASP A 215 22.27 -7.05 3.64
N PRO A 216 22.24 -6.28 2.54
CA PRO A 216 21.00 -5.84 1.92
C PRO A 216 20.05 -6.99 1.48
N SER A 217 20.58 -8.20 1.27
CA SER A 217 19.81 -9.41 0.95
C SER A 217 19.26 -10.13 2.19
N GLY A 218 19.58 -9.62 3.40
CA GLY A 218 19.14 -10.19 4.67
C GLY A 218 20.00 -11.35 5.19
N ILE A 219 21.13 -11.67 4.52
CA ILE A 219 22.07 -12.71 4.95
C ILE A 219 22.86 -12.18 6.14
N VAL A 220 22.99 -12.99 7.20
CA VAL A 220 23.77 -12.64 8.38
C VAL A 220 25.26 -12.58 7.99
N THR A 221 25.84 -11.39 8.06
CA THR A 221 27.26 -11.15 7.77
C THR A 221 28.11 -11.29 9.03
N GLU A 222 27.54 -10.97 10.19
CA GLU A 222 28.21 -11.11 11.48
C GLU A 222 27.20 -11.59 12.54
N PRO A 223 27.40 -12.77 13.15
CA PRO A 223 26.53 -13.28 14.20
C PRO A 223 26.68 -12.45 15.47
N SER A 224 25.57 -12.11 16.12
CA SER A 224 25.61 -11.48 17.44
C SER A 224 26.05 -12.50 18.50
N ARG A 225 26.96 -12.09 19.37
CA ARG A 225 27.36 -12.89 20.52
C ARG A 225 26.51 -12.51 21.73
N VAL A 226 25.99 -13.50 22.42
CA VAL A 226 25.17 -13.32 23.62
C VAL A 226 25.76 -14.14 24.74
N TRP A 227 26.03 -13.49 25.85
CA TRP A 227 26.46 -14.17 27.08
C TRP A 227 25.22 -14.57 27.89
N LEU A 228 25.14 -15.83 28.24
CA LEU A 228 24.11 -16.38 29.12
C LEU A 228 24.79 -16.67 30.46
N ALA A 229 24.48 -15.89 31.50
CA ALA A 229 24.92 -16.12 32.83
C ALA A 229 23.76 -16.59 33.71
N ALA A 230 24.01 -17.60 34.55
CA ALA A 230 23.12 -17.92 35.65
C ALA A 230 23.42 -16.95 36.79
N GLY A 231 22.48 -16.05 37.12
CA GLY A 231 22.66 -15.04 38.14
C GLY A 231 21.35 -14.46 38.64
N PRO A 232 21.37 -13.62 39.68
CA PRO A 232 20.19 -12.95 40.20
C PRO A 232 19.52 -12.12 39.10
N HIS A 233 18.21 -11.92 39.22
CA HIS A 233 17.30 -11.36 38.20
C HIS A 233 17.63 -9.93 37.72
N ASP A 234 18.60 -9.26 38.29
CA ASP A 234 18.95 -7.86 38.02
C ASP A 234 20.19 -7.69 37.10
N ALA A 235 20.73 -8.80 36.57
CA ALA A 235 21.86 -8.71 35.66
C ALA A 235 21.40 -8.15 34.29
N VAL A 236 21.86 -6.97 33.94
CA VAL A 236 21.70 -6.35 32.64
C VAL A 236 22.51 -7.15 31.63
N ALA A 237 21.86 -7.66 30.58
CA ALA A 237 22.57 -8.26 29.46
C ALA A 237 23.31 -7.15 28.68
N THR A 238 24.63 -7.07 28.85
CA THR A 238 25.48 -6.19 28.04
C THR A 238 26.00 -6.99 26.85
N ALA A 239 25.77 -6.48 25.64
CA ALA A 239 26.46 -6.95 24.46
C ALA A 239 27.74 -6.09 24.33
N ASP A 240 28.90 -6.70 24.56
CA ASP A 240 30.19 -6.04 24.38
C ASP A 240 30.49 -5.97 22.87
N ARG A 241 30.48 -4.76 22.37
CA ARG A 241 31.06 -4.44 21.05
C ARG A 241 32.38 -3.70 21.26
N PRO A 242 33.46 -4.11 20.64
CA PRO A 242 34.75 -3.47 20.79
C PRO A 242 34.85 -2.04 20.22
N ASP A 243 33.83 -1.57 19.52
CA ASP A 243 33.81 -0.29 18.79
C ASP A 243 32.92 0.80 19.39
N GLY A 244 32.36 0.60 20.57
CA GLY A 244 31.57 1.63 21.30
C GLY A 244 30.27 2.06 20.58
N ALA A 245 29.85 1.40 19.50
CA ALA A 245 28.60 1.71 18.83
C ALA A 245 27.42 1.19 19.66
N ASP A 246 26.38 2.00 19.79
CA ASP A 246 25.13 1.68 20.48
C ASP A 246 24.61 0.30 20.01
N PRO A 247 24.48 -0.68 20.91
CA PRO A 247 24.11 -2.05 20.56
C PRO A 247 22.67 -2.19 19.99
N GLY A 248 21.94 -1.11 19.78
CA GLY A 248 20.55 -1.16 19.33
C GLY A 248 19.65 -1.99 20.27
N ILE A 249 20.07 -2.15 21.51
CA ILE A 249 19.33 -2.77 22.60
C ILE A 249 18.43 -1.70 23.15
N SER A 250 17.15 -1.78 22.86
CA SER A 250 16.16 -1.00 23.60
C SER A 250 15.83 -1.78 24.87
N PRO A 251 16.34 -1.41 26.05
CA PRO A 251 15.95 -2.06 27.30
C PRO A 251 14.52 -1.66 27.57
N ARG A 252 13.61 -2.58 27.41
CA ARG A 252 12.30 -2.43 28.08
C ARG A 252 12.48 -2.79 29.55
N PRO A 253 11.83 -2.06 30.45
CA PRO A 253 12.17 -2.08 31.86
C PRO A 253 12.02 -3.46 32.45
N SER A 254 13.06 -3.80 33.17
CA SER A 254 13.26 -4.82 34.22
C SER A 254 12.93 -6.28 33.90
N GLY A 255 13.96 -7.05 33.68
CA GLY A 255 14.16 -8.49 33.98
C GLY A 255 13.79 -9.50 32.90
N CYS A 256 14.60 -9.71 31.89
CA CYS A 256 14.42 -10.79 30.93
C CYS A 256 15.51 -11.85 30.98
N ARG A 257 15.06 -13.11 30.99
CA ARG A 257 15.90 -14.24 30.62
C ARG A 257 15.81 -14.44 29.11
N ALA A 258 16.93 -14.48 28.42
CA ALA A 258 16.97 -14.98 27.04
C ALA A 258 16.87 -16.50 27.11
N ALA A 259 15.77 -17.06 26.63
CA ALA A 259 15.68 -18.49 26.35
C ALA A 259 16.42 -18.75 25.03
N GLY A 260 17.71 -19.04 25.12
CA GLY A 260 18.51 -19.46 23.96
C GLY A 260 18.13 -20.88 23.57
N ARG A 261 17.63 -21.08 22.35
CA ARG A 261 17.62 -22.41 21.73
C ARG A 261 19.06 -22.80 21.42
N ARG A 262 19.51 -23.97 21.93
CA ARG A 262 20.73 -24.63 21.45
C ARG A 262 20.61 -24.85 19.94
N PRO A 263 21.65 -24.57 19.16
CA PRO A 263 21.69 -25.02 17.78
C PRO A 263 21.70 -26.56 17.77
N PRO A 264 21.05 -27.20 16.80
CA PRO A 264 21.12 -28.65 16.67
C PRO A 264 22.57 -29.05 16.43
N THR A 265 23.06 -29.97 17.25
CA THR A 265 24.36 -30.60 17.06
C THR A 265 24.35 -31.36 15.74
N ARG A 266 25.28 -31.02 14.87
CA ARG A 266 25.51 -31.71 13.59
C ARG A 266 25.88 -33.16 13.92
N PRO A 267 25.25 -34.18 13.30
CA PRO A 267 25.68 -35.56 13.47
C PRO A 267 27.08 -35.74 12.90
N PRO A 268 27.92 -36.66 13.45
CA PRO A 268 29.23 -36.93 12.93
C PRO A 268 29.13 -37.56 11.52
N PRO A 269 30.12 -37.40 10.65
CA PRO A 269 30.14 -38.00 9.33
C PRO A 269 30.16 -39.54 9.48
N ALA A 270 29.32 -40.22 8.69
CA ALA A 270 29.37 -41.64 8.54
C ALA A 270 30.66 -42.07 7.83
N HIS A 271 31.33 -43.05 8.38
CA HIS A 271 32.43 -43.77 7.72
C HIS A 271 31.90 -44.72 6.65
#